data_4b0cf21c99cc7f3528c6efffd79185da
#
_entry.id   4b0cf21c99cc7f3528c6efffd79185da
#
_cell.length_a   1.000
_cell.length_b   1.000
_cell.length_c   1.000
_cell.angle_alpha   90.00
_cell.angle_beta   90.00
_cell.angle_gamma   90.00
#
_symmetry.space_group_name_H-M   'P 1'
#
loop_
_entity.id
_entity.type
_entity.pdbx_description
1 polymer ?
#
loop_
_entity_poly.entity_id
_entity_poly.type
_entity_poly.pdbx_seq_one_letter_code
_entity_poly.pdbx_strand_id
1 'polypeptide(L)'
;MLENASLMARFASLVYLPEEELKIKLSQMGYDKFHWIDIEDTQAMIIPPYQDNQLVICFRGTEPDQLTDVLADLKVWRKPSKEKGLVHYGFVEALDKVFPTIEYLLESMDISLEEPIKTVCTGHSLGAALATLCAARIDAHELYTFGSPRVG
;
A
#
# COMPACT_ATOMS: atom_id res chain seq x y z
N MET A 1 9.54 -17.28 1.37
CA MET A 1 9.99 -15.91 1.76
C MET A 1 10.47 -15.09 0.54
N LEU A 2 11.47 -15.54 -0.22
CA LEU A 2 11.96 -14.82 -1.40
C LEU A 2 10.91 -14.70 -2.53
N GLU A 3 10.11 -15.72 -2.75
CA GLU A 3 9.05 -15.71 -3.75
C GLU A 3 7.98 -14.67 -3.45
N ASN A 4 7.58 -14.52 -2.18
CA ASN A 4 6.61 -13.52 -1.78
C ASN A 4 7.16 -12.10 -1.89
N ALA A 5 8.43 -11.87 -1.53
CA ALA A 5 9.09 -10.58 -1.71
C ALA A 5 9.17 -10.18 -3.19
N SER A 6 9.45 -11.13 -4.09
CA SER A 6 9.46 -10.90 -5.54
C SER A 6 8.08 -10.52 -6.06
N LEU A 7 7.03 -11.19 -5.61
CA LEU A 7 5.65 -10.88 -5.96
C LEU A 7 5.26 -9.47 -5.47
N MET A 8 5.59 -9.14 -4.22
CA MET A 8 5.31 -7.80 -3.66
C MET A 8 6.08 -6.69 -4.40
N ALA A 9 7.32 -6.96 -4.82
CA ALA A 9 8.08 -6.02 -5.66
C ALA A 9 7.40 -5.79 -7.02
N ARG A 10 6.83 -6.82 -7.63
CA ARG A 10 6.06 -6.69 -8.87
C ARG A 10 4.80 -5.84 -8.66
N PHE A 11 4.04 -6.07 -7.59
CA PHE A 11 2.88 -5.24 -7.27
C PHE A 11 3.27 -3.78 -7.02
N ALA A 12 4.34 -3.55 -6.26
CA ALA A 12 4.86 -2.20 -6.01
C ALA A 12 5.32 -1.46 -7.28
N SER A 13 5.74 -2.20 -8.30
CA SER A 13 6.05 -1.66 -9.63
C SER A 13 4.79 -1.42 -10.47
N LEU A 14 3.88 -2.38 -10.52
CA LEU A 14 2.68 -2.33 -11.35
C LEU A 14 1.69 -1.25 -10.93
N VAL A 15 1.63 -0.90 -9.64
CA VAL A 15 0.72 0.12 -9.12
C VAL A 15 0.96 1.52 -9.70
N TYR A 16 2.10 1.76 -10.36
CA TYR A 16 2.39 2.99 -11.11
C TYR A 16 1.67 3.08 -12.46
N LEU A 17 1.16 1.97 -12.98
CA LEU A 17 0.44 1.95 -14.25
C LEU A 17 -0.93 2.63 -14.13
N PRO A 18 -1.46 3.21 -15.23
CA PRO A 18 -2.87 3.57 -15.30
C PRO A 18 -3.77 2.37 -14.99
N GLU A 19 -4.93 2.60 -14.39
CA GLU A 19 -5.84 1.55 -13.92
C GLU A 19 -6.15 0.49 -14.97
N GLU A 20 -6.42 0.88 -16.22
CA GLU A 20 -6.73 -0.05 -17.31
C GLU A 20 -5.55 -0.96 -17.69
N GLU A 21 -4.33 -0.43 -17.69
CA GLU A 21 -3.12 -1.23 -17.93
C GLU A 21 -2.82 -2.14 -16.75
N LEU A 22 -2.98 -1.63 -15.53
CA LEU A 22 -2.84 -2.41 -14.30
C LEU A 22 -3.77 -3.63 -14.31
N LYS A 23 -5.04 -3.43 -14.66
CA LYS A 23 -6.04 -4.49 -14.78
C LYS A 23 -5.60 -5.60 -15.73
N ILE A 24 -5.09 -5.24 -16.90
CA ILE A 24 -4.59 -6.20 -17.89
C ILE A 24 -3.40 -6.99 -17.33
N LYS A 25 -2.44 -6.31 -16.71
CA LYS A 25 -1.24 -6.95 -16.15
C LYS A 25 -1.57 -7.88 -14.99
N LEU A 26 -2.44 -7.46 -14.08
CA LEU A 26 -2.90 -8.29 -12.97
C LEU A 26 -3.64 -9.54 -13.46
N SER A 27 -4.52 -9.40 -14.46
CA SER A 27 -5.22 -10.53 -15.07
C SER A 27 -4.25 -11.54 -15.71
N GLN A 28 -3.21 -11.07 -16.42
CA GLN A 28 -2.16 -11.93 -16.96
C GLN A 28 -1.39 -12.71 -15.88
N MET A 29 -1.35 -12.21 -14.66
CA MET A 29 -0.75 -12.86 -13.49
C MET A 29 -1.72 -13.77 -12.73
N GLY A 30 -3.00 -13.84 -13.15
CA GLY A 30 -4.05 -14.60 -12.48
C GLY A 30 -4.84 -13.84 -11.42
N TYR A 31 -4.67 -12.53 -11.31
CA TYR A 31 -5.41 -11.67 -10.38
C TYR A 31 -6.48 -10.88 -11.12
N ASP A 32 -7.65 -11.48 -11.32
CA ASP A 32 -8.76 -10.87 -12.08
C ASP A 32 -9.58 -9.87 -11.26
N LYS A 33 -9.42 -9.87 -9.94
CA LYS A 33 -10.15 -8.98 -9.03
C LYS A 33 -9.18 -8.13 -8.24
N PHE A 34 -9.40 -6.83 -8.25
CA PHE A 34 -8.74 -5.89 -7.36
C PHE A 34 -9.62 -4.65 -7.18
N HIS A 35 -9.38 -3.89 -6.10
CA HIS A 35 -10.01 -2.60 -5.86
C HIS A 35 -8.99 -1.51 -6.07
N TRP A 36 -9.30 -0.57 -6.96
CA TRP A 36 -8.50 0.63 -7.17
C TRP A 36 -9.03 1.76 -6.31
N ILE A 37 -8.13 2.43 -5.62
CA ILE A 37 -8.42 3.61 -4.80
C ILE A 37 -7.63 4.77 -5.37
N ASP A 38 -8.32 5.84 -5.75
CA ASP A 38 -7.73 7.08 -6.26
C ASP A 38 -8.48 8.24 -5.61
N ILE A 39 -7.91 8.78 -4.53
CA ILE A 39 -8.52 9.87 -3.77
C ILE A 39 -7.50 10.98 -3.65
N GLU A 40 -7.82 12.12 -4.29
CA GLU A 40 -6.93 13.27 -4.40
C GLU A 40 -5.58 12.82 -5.02
N ASP A 41 -4.48 12.96 -4.28
CA ASP A 41 -3.14 12.62 -4.77
C ASP A 41 -2.63 11.26 -4.24
N THR A 42 -3.50 10.44 -3.65
CA THR A 42 -3.14 9.16 -3.05
C THR A 42 -3.83 8.02 -3.78
N GLN A 43 -3.02 7.11 -4.35
CA GLN A 43 -3.51 5.91 -5.02
C GLN A 43 -3.03 4.65 -4.30
N ALA A 44 -3.94 3.67 -4.27
CA ALA A 44 -3.66 2.35 -3.74
C ALA A 44 -4.47 1.28 -4.49
N MET A 45 -4.02 0.05 -4.42
CA MET A 45 -4.81 -1.11 -4.83
C MET A 45 -4.93 -2.10 -3.70
N ILE A 46 -6.08 -2.76 -3.61
CA ILE A 46 -6.31 -3.88 -2.73
C ILE A 46 -6.58 -5.11 -3.58
N ILE A 47 -5.76 -6.14 -3.41
CA ILE A 47 -5.95 -7.45 -4.03
C ILE A 47 -6.58 -8.35 -2.99
N PRO A 48 -7.85 -8.77 -3.19
CA PRO A 48 -8.52 -9.68 -2.26
C PRO A 48 -7.82 -11.03 -2.20
N PRO A 49 -8.02 -11.81 -1.13
CA PRO A 49 -7.50 -13.16 -1.04
C PRO A 49 -8.00 -14.02 -2.20
N TYR A 50 -7.12 -14.79 -2.78
CA TYR A 50 -7.43 -15.73 -3.84
C TYR A 50 -6.85 -17.11 -3.49
N GLN A 51 -5.95 -17.65 -4.28
CA GLN A 51 -5.40 -19.01 -4.07
C GLN A 51 -4.42 -19.12 -2.89
N ASP A 52 -3.80 -18.01 -2.51
CA ASP A 52 -2.74 -17.95 -1.51
C ASP A 52 -3.20 -17.42 -0.14
N ASN A 53 -4.51 -17.20 0.05
CA ASN A 53 -5.10 -16.61 1.26
C ASN A 53 -4.43 -15.29 1.71
N GLN A 54 -3.82 -14.55 0.77
CA GLN A 54 -3.23 -13.26 1.03
C GLN A 54 -4.13 -12.12 0.57
N LEU A 55 -4.38 -11.18 1.46
CA LEU A 55 -4.93 -9.88 1.13
C LEU A 55 -3.77 -8.90 1.02
N VAL A 56 -3.60 -8.27 -0.14
CA VAL A 56 -2.50 -7.34 -0.39
C VAL A 56 -3.02 -5.92 -0.51
N ILE A 57 -2.44 -5.00 0.26
CA ILE A 57 -2.66 -3.55 0.15
C ILE A 57 -1.37 -2.94 -0.39
N CYS A 58 -1.43 -2.38 -1.60
CA CYS A 58 -0.27 -1.81 -2.28
C CYS A 58 -0.49 -0.32 -2.55
N PHE A 59 0.42 0.51 -2.07
CA PHE A 59 0.38 1.96 -2.26
C PHE A 59 1.30 2.39 -3.40
N ARG A 60 0.79 3.28 -4.25
CA ARG A 60 1.58 3.97 -5.26
C ARG A 60 2.46 5.03 -4.61
N GLY A 61 3.70 5.13 -5.08
CA GLY A 61 4.61 6.20 -4.70
C GLY A 61 4.49 7.41 -5.64
N THR A 62 5.40 8.36 -5.44
CA THR A 62 5.58 9.51 -6.32
C THR A 62 6.37 9.09 -7.57
N GLU A 63 6.05 9.71 -8.71
CA GLU A 63 6.82 9.51 -9.95
C GLU A 63 8.31 9.84 -9.73
N PRO A 64 9.24 9.08 -10.34
CA PRO A 64 10.67 9.20 -10.07
C PRO A 64 11.25 10.59 -10.32
N ASP A 65 10.72 11.34 -11.26
CA ASP A 65 11.12 12.69 -11.60
C ASP A 65 10.77 13.74 -10.53
N GLN A 66 9.73 13.47 -9.74
CA GLN A 66 9.27 14.35 -8.65
C GLN A 66 9.79 13.93 -7.28
N LEU A 67 10.41 12.76 -7.20
CA LEU A 67 10.80 12.14 -5.93
C LEU A 67 11.79 12.98 -5.12
N THR A 68 12.75 13.63 -5.78
CA THR A 68 13.76 14.46 -5.10
C THR A 68 13.13 15.65 -4.40
N ASP A 69 12.17 16.32 -5.04
CA ASP A 69 11.48 17.48 -4.48
C ASP A 69 10.60 17.06 -3.30
N VAL A 70 9.85 15.98 -3.46
CA VAL A 70 9.03 15.42 -2.39
C VAL A 70 9.88 15.01 -1.18
N LEU A 71 11.00 14.34 -1.38
CA LEU A 71 11.91 13.95 -0.29
C LEU A 71 12.58 15.15 0.38
N ALA A 72 12.82 16.24 -0.34
CA ALA A 72 13.35 17.48 0.22
C ALA A 72 12.33 18.15 1.14
N ASP A 73 11.07 18.20 0.74
CA ASP A 73 9.96 18.76 1.51
C ASP A 73 9.63 17.92 2.75
N LEU A 74 9.87 16.61 2.72
CA LEU A 74 9.61 15.69 3.81
C LEU A 74 10.52 15.89 5.04
N LYS A 75 11.61 16.64 4.94
CA LYS A 75 12.56 16.84 6.06
C LYS A 75 12.06 17.75 7.18
N VAL A 76 10.95 18.46 7.00
CA VAL A 76 10.60 19.62 7.83
C VAL A 76 9.57 19.34 8.93
N TRP A 77 8.63 18.42 8.77
CA TRP A 77 7.49 18.33 9.70
C TRP A 77 7.23 16.92 10.23
N ARG A 78 7.40 16.73 11.54
CA ARG A 78 6.99 15.55 12.29
C ARG A 78 5.91 15.89 13.29
N LYS A 79 4.90 15.03 13.43
CA LYS A 79 3.89 15.14 14.49
C LYS A 79 3.60 13.79 15.15
N PRO A 80 3.06 13.82 16.39
CA PRO A 80 2.54 12.59 17.00
C PRO A 80 1.48 11.95 16.12
N SER A 81 1.56 10.65 15.97
CA SER A 81 0.65 9.86 15.15
C SER A 81 -0.09 8.83 16.02
N LYS A 82 -1.18 8.29 15.49
CA LYS A 82 -1.92 7.16 16.09
C LYS A 82 -1.04 5.90 16.20
N GLU A 83 -0.08 5.78 15.31
CA GLU A 83 0.97 4.76 15.30
C GLU A 83 2.09 5.20 16.25
N LYS A 84 2.13 4.82 17.43
CA LYS A 84 3.10 5.14 18.50
C LYS A 84 4.41 5.77 18.01
N GLY A 85 4.59 7.07 18.22
CA GLY A 85 5.82 7.80 17.90
C GLY A 85 5.62 9.09 17.11
N LEU A 86 6.72 9.67 16.66
CA LEU A 86 6.75 10.84 15.78
C LEU A 86 6.86 10.38 14.33
N VAL A 87 5.85 10.67 13.52
CA VAL A 87 5.81 10.32 12.09
C VAL A 87 5.74 11.56 11.24
N HIS A 88 6.20 11.43 10.01
CA HIS A 88 6.14 12.52 9.07
C HIS A 88 4.69 12.89 8.75
N TYR A 89 4.34 14.16 8.96
CA TYR A 89 2.97 14.67 8.80
C TYR A 89 2.34 14.37 7.43
N GLY A 90 3.10 14.58 6.35
CA GLY A 90 2.61 14.35 5.00
C GLY A 90 2.22 12.91 4.71
N PHE A 91 2.90 11.93 5.30
CA PHE A 91 2.54 10.52 5.14
C PHE A 91 1.25 10.18 5.88
N VAL A 92 1.08 10.70 7.09
CA VAL A 92 -0.15 10.53 7.86
C VAL A 92 -1.33 11.14 7.13
N GLU A 93 -1.18 12.36 6.63
CA GLU A 93 -2.23 13.07 5.90
C GLU A 93 -2.62 12.33 4.61
N ALA A 94 -1.64 11.87 3.83
CA ALA A 94 -1.89 11.09 2.62
C ALA A 94 -2.62 9.78 2.92
N LEU A 95 -2.21 9.05 3.96
CA LEU A 95 -2.90 7.83 4.37
C LEU A 95 -4.31 8.11 4.90
N ASP A 96 -4.50 9.17 5.69
CA ASP A 96 -5.80 9.55 6.26
C ASP A 96 -6.87 9.81 5.18
N LYS A 97 -6.47 10.24 3.98
CA LYS A 97 -7.38 10.44 2.84
C LYS A 97 -8.01 9.14 2.34
N VAL A 98 -7.24 8.08 2.29
CA VAL A 98 -7.66 6.78 1.70
C VAL A 98 -8.04 5.74 2.74
N PHE A 99 -7.62 5.92 3.98
CA PHE A 99 -7.79 4.91 5.03
C PHE A 99 -9.25 4.54 5.32
N PRO A 100 -10.22 5.49 5.37
CA PRO A 100 -11.64 5.14 5.54
C PRO A 100 -12.17 4.23 4.43
N THR A 101 -11.71 4.42 3.19
CA THR A 101 -12.07 3.56 2.07
C THR A 101 -11.44 2.19 2.20
N ILE A 102 -10.18 2.12 2.65
CA ILE A 102 -9.51 0.84 2.94
C ILE A 102 -10.28 0.07 4.02
N GLU A 103 -10.62 0.71 5.14
CA GLU A 103 -11.40 0.08 6.22
C GLU A 103 -12.74 -0.45 5.71
N TYR A 104 -13.49 0.36 4.97
CA TYR A 104 -14.76 -0.05 4.38
C TYR A 104 -14.61 -1.27 3.46
N LEU A 105 -13.60 -1.30 2.60
CA LEU A 105 -13.34 -2.43 1.71
C LEU A 105 -12.96 -3.69 2.49
N LEU A 106 -12.11 -3.57 3.51
CA LEU A 106 -11.72 -4.70 4.36
C LEU A 106 -12.92 -5.29 5.11
N GLU A 107 -13.79 -4.44 5.66
CA GLU A 107 -15.01 -4.86 6.35
C GLU A 107 -16.05 -5.46 5.41
N SER A 108 -16.13 -4.95 4.16
CA SER A 108 -17.11 -5.43 3.16
C SER A 108 -16.72 -6.74 2.49
N MET A 109 -15.44 -7.12 2.56
CA MET A 109 -15.01 -8.42 2.07
C MET A 109 -15.57 -9.50 2.98
N ASP A 110 -16.50 -10.31 2.44
CA ASP A 110 -16.98 -11.50 3.12
C ASP A 110 -15.86 -12.55 3.17
N ILE A 111 -15.09 -12.45 4.25
CA ILE A 111 -13.90 -13.27 4.48
C ILE A 111 -14.34 -14.53 5.23
N SER A 112 -15.29 -15.26 4.71
CA SER A 112 -15.70 -16.58 5.19
C SER A 112 -14.74 -17.67 4.69
N LEU A 113 -13.43 -17.48 4.93
CA LEU A 113 -12.46 -18.51 4.62
C LEU A 113 -12.22 -19.39 5.84
N GLU A 114 -12.14 -20.68 5.62
CA GLU A 114 -11.86 -21.68 6.68
C GLU A 114 -10.46 -21.48 7.30
N GLU A 115 -9.57 -20.76 6.60
CA GLU A 115 -8.22 -20.43 7.06
C GLU A 115 -8.05 -18.94 7.30
N PRO A 116 -7.18 -18.56 8.27
CA PRO A 116 -6.91 -17.14 8.55
C PRO A 116 -6.25 -16.46 7.34
N ILE A 117 -6.76 -15.28 7.00
CA ILE A 117 -6.23 -14.46 5.92
C ILE A 117 -4.97 -13.74 6.40
N LYS A 118 -3.94 -13.84 5.58
CA LYS A 118 -2.70 -13.11 5.76
C LYS A 118 -2.78 -11.74 5.11
N THR A 119 -2.73 -10.69 5.90
CA THR A 119 -2.72 -9.31 5.40
C THR A 119 -1.29 -8.85 5.16
N VAL A 120 -1.02 -8.36 3.96
CA VAL A 120 0.29 -7.89 3.51
C VAL A 120 0.18 -6.46 3.00
N CYS A 121 1.04 -5.57 3.50
CA CYS A 121 1.17 -4.21 2.97
C CYS A 121 2.47 -4.09 2.18
N THR A 122 2.43 -3.37 1.06
CA THR A 122 3.61 -3.15 0.23
C THR A 122 3.57 -1.81 -0.51
N GLY A 123 4.74 -1.34 -0.95
CA GLY A 123 4.88 -0.14 -1.74
C GLY A 123 6.34 0.20 -2.01
N HIS A 124 6.55 1.11 -2.96
CA HIS A 124 7.84 1.65 -3.34
C HIS A 124 7.89 3.16 -3.05
N SER A 125 9.03 3.67 -2.59
CA SER A 125 9.27 5.10 -2.32
C SER A 125 8.24 5.67 -1.33
N LEU A 126 7.51 6.73 -1.67
CA LEU A 126 6.42 7.28 -0.85
C LEU A 126 5.36 6.20 -0.52
N GLY A 127 5.03 5.34 -1.48
CA GLY A 127 4.10 4.23 -1.26
C GLY A 127 4.57 3.25 -0.18
N ALA A 128 5.89 3.07 -0.03
CA ALA A 128 6.47 2.25 1.05
C ALA A 128 6.25 2.89 2.44
N ALA A 129 6.33 4.22 2.53
CA ALA A 129 6.02 4.94 3.77
C ALA A 129 4.54 4.79 4.15
N LEU A 130 3.64 4.92 3.18
CA LEU A 130 2.19 4.73 3.40
C LEU A 130 1.87 3.27 3.79
N ALA A 131 2.52 2.30 3.13
CA ALA A 131 2.38 0.88 3.46
C ALA A 131 2.84 0.59 4.90
N THR A 132 3.91 1.22 5.35
CA THR A 132 4.42 1.09 6.73
C THR A 132 3.39 1.60 7.75
N LEU A 133 2.83 2.77 7.53
CA LEU A 133 1.81 3.34 8.42
C LEU A 133 0.50 2.54 8.39
N CYS A 134 0.07 2.11 7.20
CA CYS A 134 -1.11 1.27 7.06
C CYS A 134 -0.93 -0.07 7.78
N ALA A 135 0.22 -0.73 7.60
CA ALA A 135 0.53 -1.99 8.27
C ALA A 135 0.45 -1.86 9.80
N ALA A 136 0.95 -0.75 10.34
CA ALA A 136 0.87 -0.48 11.77
C ALA A 136 -0.56 -0.24 12.27
N ARG A 137 -1.42 0.41 11.45
CA ARG A 137 -2.82 0.68 11.81
C ARG A 137 -3.71 -0.55 11.83
N ILE A 138 -3.51 -1.44 10.86
CA ILE A 138 -4.34 -2.65 10.72
C ILE A 138 -3.72 -3.89 11.35
N ASP A 139 -2.56 -3.76 11.99
CA ASP A 139 -1.78 -4.89 12.52
C ASP A 139 -1.54 -5.96 11.45
N ALA A 140 -0.98 -5.54 10.31
CA ALA A 140 -0.72 -6.41 9.18
C ALA A 140 0.29 -7.52 9.51
N HIS A 141 0.10 -8.69 8.95
CA HIS A 141 0.97 -9.86 9.17
C HIS A 141 2.35 -9.68 8.55
N GLU A 142 2.43 -9.02 7.39
CA GLU A 142 3.69 -8.76 6.69
C GLU A 142 3.72 -7.38 6.06
N LEU A 143 4.93 -6.84 5.96
CA LEU A 143 5.23 -5.58 5.30
C LEU A 143 6.46 -5.75 4.40
N TYR A 144 6.31 -5.40 3.12
CA TYR A 144 7.41 -5.35 2.15
C TYR A 144 7.56 -3.93 1.62
N THR A 145 8.71 -3.34 1.84
CA THR A 145 8.99 -1.97 1.38
C THR A 145 10.21 -1.96 0.46
N PHE A 146 10.12 -1.13 -0.58
CA PHE A 146 11.16 -0.97 -1.57
C PHE A 146 11.54 0.51 -1.68
N GLY A 147 12.81 0.83 -1.40
CA GLY A 147 13.30 2.20 -1.46
C GLY A 147 12.53 3.18 -0.56
N SER A 148 12.11 2.73 0.63
CA SER A 148 11.32 3.54 1.56
C SER A 148 12.11 4.74 2.09
N PRO A 149 11.51 5.95 2.10
CA PRO A 149 12.04 7.02 2.92
C PRO A 149 11.85 6.69 4.41
N ARG A 150 12.55 7.43 5.24
CA ARG A 150 12.41 7.30 6.69
C ARG A 150 11.03 7.81 7.14
N VAL A 151 10.25 6.97 7.79
CA VAL A 151 8.87 7.28 8.18
C VAL A 151 8.80 8.05 9.50
N GLY A 152 9.70 7.75 10.44
CA GLY A 152 9.77 8.38 11.74
C GLY A 152 11.11 8.18 12.47
#